data_f91f4e5726534c903335e478c24e9e3e
#
_entry.id   f91f4e5726534c903335e478c24e9e3e
#
_cell.length_a   1.000
_cell.length_b   1.000
_cell.length_c   1.000
_cell.angle_alpha   90.00
_cell.angle_beta   90.00
_cell.angle_gamma   90.00
#
_symmetry.space_group_name_H-M   'P 1'
#
loop_
_entity.id
_entity.type
_entity.pdbx_description
1 polymer ?
#
loop_
_entity_poly.entity_id
_entity_poly.type
_entity_poly.pdbx_seq_one_letter_code
_entity_poly.pdbx_strand_id
1 'polypeptide(L)'
;MKELKRNYSFFIDKKVKLVKFVDRTFNCNFKFSTAIWEFLINAETNTQFHFEISADILKPQELELLRRAPKDRFQFEVGVQTTNDEVLNRINRFVNFSDIKEKVVELLEIKNIKQHLDLIAGLPGEDIVSFKKSFNDVYSIEPEEIQLGFLKLLRGSSMREEAEEYGMRYSPYPPYEIIATNDISYDELLTLKKSWIYGR
;
A
#
# COMPACT_ATOMS: atom_id res chain seq x y z
N MET A 1 14.41 -12.09 17.25
CA MET A 1 14.65 -12.90 16.05
C MET A 1 14.38 -14.40 16.22
N LYS A 2 14.97 -15.13 17.19
CA LYS A 2 14.71 -16.58 17.40
C LYS A 2 13.21 -16.88 17.66
N GLU A 3 12.56 -16.09 18.47
CA GLU A 3 11.13 -16.26 18.82
C GLU A 3 10.21 -16.01 17.61
N LEU A 4 10.48 -14.97 16.82
CA LEU A 4 9.75 -14.68 15.59
C LEU A 4 9.87 -15.83 14.58
N LYS A 5 11.08 -16.34 14.35
CA LYS A 5 11.28 -17.50 13.46
C LYS A 5 10.50 -18.73 13.95
N ARG A 6 10.44 -18.97 15.27
CA ARG A 6 9.63 -20.06 15.85
C ARG A 6 8.13 -19.86 15.57
N ASN A 7 7.62 -18.64 15.69
CA ASN A 7 6.22 -18.34 15.43
C ASN A 7 5.88 -18.55 13.95
N TYR A 8 6.76 -18.13 13.03
CA TYR A 8 6.55 -18.36 11.59
C TYR A 8 6.65 -19.83 11.22
N SER A 9 7.57 -20.60 11.83
CA SER A 9 7.63 -22.06 11.67
C SER A 9 6.31 -22.72 12.06
N PHE A 10 5.65 -22.25 13.12
CA PHE A 10 4.32 -22.75 13.50
C PHE A 10 3.28 -22.61 12.37
N PHE A 11 3.20 -21.44 11.70
CA PHE A 11 2.26 -21.24 10.59
C PHE A 11 2.63 -22.11 9.37
N ILE A 12 3.93 -22.26 9.12
CA ILE A 12 4.46 -23.12 8.05
C ILE A 12 4.08 -24.59 8.32
N ASP A 13 4.31 -25.08 9.52
CA ASP A 13 3.98 -26.47 9.94
C ASP A 13 2.48 -26.75 9.85
N LYS A 14 1.64 -25.74 10.12
CA LYS A 14 0.18 -25.80 9.97
C LYS A 14 -0.29 -25.68 8.52
N LYS A 15 0.61 -25.46 7.56
CA LYS A 15 0.33 -25.32 6.13
C LYS A 15 -0.76 -24.29 5.83
N VAL A 16 -0.76 -23.16 6.56
CA VAL A 16 -1.69 -22.07 6.28
C VAL A 16 -1.42 -21.49 4.89
N LYS A 17 -2.49 -21.13 4.17
CA LYS A 17 -2.35 -20.63 2.78
C LYS A 17 -1.72 -19.25 2.74
N LEU A 18 -2.11 -18.38 3.66
CA LEU A 18 -1.70 -16.98 3.70
C LEU A 18 -1.41 -16.54 5.13
N VAL A 19 -0.29 -15.82 5.31
CA VAL A 19 0.05 -15.08 6.53
C VAL A 19 0.16 -13.61 6.16
N LYS A 20 -0.69 -12.76 6.74
CA LYS A 20 -0.64 -11.32 6.55
C LYS A 20 0.07 -10.66 7.74
N PHE A 21 1.11 -9.88 7.45
CA PHE A 21 1.77 -9.03 8.44
C PHE A 21 0.96 -7.73 8.58
N VAL A 22 0.79 -7.27 9.81
CA VAL A 22 -0.03 -6.09 10.13
C VAL A 22 0.81 -4.83 10.38
N ASP A 23 2.09 -4.89 10.06
CA ASP A 23 2.98 -3.73 10.14
C ASP A 23 2.65 -2.77 8.99
N ARG A 24 2.50 -1.47 9.28
CA ARG A 24 2.19 -0.44 8.27
C ARG A 24 3.33 -0.20 7.27
N THR A 25 4.58 -0.49 7.66
CA THR A 25 5.76 -0.39 6.81
C THR A 25 6.76 -1.43 7.28
N PHE A 26 6.61 -2.64 6.77
CA PHE A 26 7.40 -3.78 7.21
C PHE A 26 8.90 -3.59 7.00
N ASN A 27 9.29 -2.93 5.92
CA ASN A 27 10.67 -2.70 5.54
C ASN A 27 11.31 -1.43 6.14
N CYS A 28 10.68 -0.80 7.14
CA CYS A 28 11.26 0.37 7.82
C CYS A 28 12.59 0.06 8.54
N ASN A 29 12.82 -1.19 8.90
CA ASN A 29 14.08 -1.65 9.48
C ASN A 29 14.75 -2.68 8.57
N PHE A 30 15.74 -2.25 7.82
CA PHE A 30 16.49 -3.06 6.85
C PHE A 30 17.01 -4.40 7.40
N LYS A 31 17.60 -4.40 8.61
CA LYS A 31 18.16 -5.63 9.21
C LYS A 31 17.06 -6.61 9.61
N PHE A 32 15.91 -6.09 9.99
CA PHE A 32 14.76 -6.90 10.37
C PHE A 32 14.08 -7.50 9.14
N SER A 33 13.73 -6.67 8.14
CA SER A 33 13.05 -7.10 6.92
C SER A 33 13.86 -8.14 6.16
N THR A 34 15.14 -7.87 5.91
CA THR A 34 16.02 -8.80 5.19
C THR A 34 16.17 -10.14 5.92
N ALA A 35 16.31 -10.13 7.25
CA ALA A 35 16.45 -11.39 8.01
C ALA A 35 15.15 -12.23 8.03
N ILE A 36 13.98 -11.61 7.96
CA ILE A 36 12.70 -12.31 7.84
C ILE A 36 12.50 -12.81 6.42
N TRP A 37 12.69 -11.96 5.41
CA TRP A 37 12.57 -12.38 4.00
C TRP A 37 13.53 -13.52 3.68
N GLU A 38 14.80 -13.45 4.09
CA GLU A 38 15.75 -14.53 3.87
C GLU A 38 15.31 -15.85 4.55
N PHE A 39 14.78 -15.78 5.76
CA PHE A 39 14.24 -16.96 6.44
C PHE A 39 13.06 -17.57 5.66
N LEU A 40 12.13 -16.73 5.18
CA LEU A 40 10.95 -17.17 4.47
C LEU A 40 11.25 -17.64 3.03
N ILE A 41 12.27 -17.09 2.38
CA ILE A 41 12.77 -17.55 1.08
C ILE A 41 13.30 -18.98 1.18
N ASN A 42 14.03 -19.29 2.25
CA ASN A 42 14.65 -20.61 2.45
C ASN A 42 13.71 -21.64 3.10
N ALA A 43 12.50 -21.23 3.47
CA ALA A 43 11.52 -22.15 4.09
C ALA A 43 10.87 -23.07 3.04
N GLU A 44 10.78 -24.36 3.36
CA GLU A 44 10.04 -25.35 2.54
C GLU A 44 8.53 -25.24 2.83
N THR A 45 7.83 -24.39 2.09
CA THR A 45 6.40 -24.14 2.30
C THR A 45 5.73 -23.58 1.04
N ASN A 46 4.42 -23.81 0.92
CA ASN A 46 3.56 -23.17 -0.07
C ASN A 46 2.77 -21.99 0.53
N THR A 47 3.05 -21.62 1.78
CA THR A 47 2.43 -20.46 2.42
C THR A 47 2.87 -19.17 1.71
N GLN A 48 1.91 -18.34 1.35
CA GLN A 48 2.13 -16.99 0.87
C GLN A 48 2.25 -16.04 2.06
N PHE A 49 3.12 -15.05 1.96
CA PHE A 49 3.32 -14.02 2.99
C PHE A 49 3.04 -12.65 2.38
N HIS A 50 2.12 -11.92 3.00
CA HIS A 50 1.70 -10.59 2.59
C HIS A 50 2.31 -9.55 3.52
N PHE A 51 2.91 -8.50 2.93
CA PHE A 51 3.56 -7.39 3.65
C PHE A 51 3.09 -6.05 3.10
N GLU A 52 2.80 -5.10 3.98
CA GLU A 52 2.72 -3.69 3.62
C GLU A 52 4.14 -3.10 3.64
N ILE A 53 4.58 -2.53 2.53
CA ILE A 53 5.92 -1.96 2.38
C ILE A 53 5.87 -0.53 1.85
N SER A 54 6.95 0.22 2.10
CA SER A 54 7.24 1.47 1.40
C SER A 54 8.28 1.18 0.32
N ALA A 55 7.91 1.35 -0.95
CA ALA A 55 8.78 0.96 -2.05
C ALA A 55 10.01 1.88 -2.18
N ASP A 56 9.83 3.18 -1.90
CA ASP A 56 10.87 4.21 -1.96
C ASP A 56 12.09 3.94 -1.07
N ILE A 57 11.91 3.24 0.06
CA ILE A 57 13.01 2.91 0.97
C ILE A 57 13.68 1.58 0.69
N LEU A 58 13.25 0.82 -0.33
CA LEU A 58 13.88 -0.44 -0.74
C LEU A 58 15.31 -0.20 -1.22
N LYS A 59 16.23 -0.95 -0.64
CA LYS A 59 17.65 -0.90 -0.99
C LYS A 59 18.01 -1.93 -2.05
N PRO A 60 19.05 -1.71 -2.86
CA PRO A 60 19.51 -2.68 -3.85
C PRO A 60 19.76 -4.08 -3.28
N GLN A 61 20.25 -4.18 -2.05
CA GLN A 61 20.49 -5.47 -1.38
C GLN A 61 19.17 -6.21 -1.06
N GLU A 62 18.08 -5.47 -0.77
CA GLU A 62 16.77 -6.06 -0.57
C GLU A 62 16.19 -6.59 -1.87
N LEU A 63 16.32 -5.83 -2.95
CA LEU A 63 15.89 -6.25 -4.28
C LEU A 63 16.65 -7.51 -4.74
N GLU A 64 17.96 -7.56 -4.53
CA GLU A 64 18.77 -8.74 -4.84
C GLU A 64 18.35 -9.97 -4.01
N LEU A 65 18.05 -9.78 -2.73
CA LEU A 65 17.50 -10.85 -1.89
C LEU A 65 16.13 -11.33 -2.43
N LEU A 66 15.24 -10.39 -2.77
CA LEU A 66 13.90 -10.67 -3.25
C LEU A 66 13.87 -11.39 -4.60
N ARG A 67 14.89 -11.20 -5.47
CA ARG A 67 15.06 -11.97 -6.72
C ARG A 67 15.16 -13.48 -6.47
N ARG A 68 15.61 -13.90 -5.29
CA ARG A 68 15.75 -15.30 -4.90
C ARG A 68 14.46 -15.91 -4.34
N ALA A 69 13.41 -15.11 -4.15
CA ALA A 69 12.16 -15.60 -3.58
C ALA A 69 11.49 -16.62 -4.54
N PRO A 70 10.96 -17.73 -4.02
CA PRO A 70 10.12 -18.61 -4.82
C PRO A 70 8.91 -17.86 -5.36
N LYS A 71 8.45 -18.21 -6.55
CA LYS A 71 7.28 -17.60 -7.17
C LYS A 71 6.07 -17.67 -6.23
N ASP A 72 5.33 -16.57 -6.16
CA ASP A 72 4.14 -16.39 -5.32
C ASP A 72 4.38 -16.54 -3.79
N ARG A 73 5.65 -16.58 -3.36
CA ARG A 73 6.00 -16.62 -1.93
C ARG A 73 5.60 -15.32 -1.22
N PHE A 74 5.79 -14.20 -1.89
CA PHE A 74 5.51 -12.88 -1.35
C PHE A 74 4.45 -12.16 -2.16
N GLN A 75 3.66 -11.37 -1.44
CA GLN A 75 2.75 -10.39 -1.95
C GLN A 75 3.03 -9.08 -1.22
N PHE A 76 3.29 -8.02 -1.98
CA PHE A 76 3.55 -6.70 -1.43
C PHE A 76 2.37 -5.76 -1.69
N GLU A 77 1.90 -5.13 -0.63
CA GLU A 77 0.96 -4.02 -0.68
C GLU A 77 1.79 -2.72 -0.56
N VAL A 78 1.75 -1.90 -1.60
CA VAL A 78 2.51 -0.66 -1.70
C VAL A 78 1.54 0.51 -1.70
N GLY A 79 1.54 1.27 -0.62
CA GLY A 79 0.72 2.47 -0.51
C GLY A 79 1.27 3.58 -1.38
N VAL A 80 0.80 3.72 -2.61
CA VAL A 80 1.08 4.89 -3.47
C VAL A 80 0.31 6.10 -2.98
N GLN A 81 -0.95 5.93 -2.64
CA GLN A 81 -1.94 6.88 -2.17
C GLN A 81 -2.42 7.84 -3.29
N THR A 82 -1.53 8.56 -3.93
CA THR A 82 -1.72 9.46 -5.07
C THR A 82 -0.41 9.59 -5.84
N THR A 83 -0.47 10.03 -7.10
CA THR A 83 0.73 10.37 -7.89
C THR A 83 1.01 11.88 -7.93
N ASN A 84 0.21 12.65 -7.18
CA ASN A 84 0.37 14.09 -7.04
C ASN A 84 1.30 14.40 -5.87
N ASP A 85 2.52 14.84 -6.17
CA ASP A 85 3.56 15.11 -5.16
C ASP A 85 3.16 16.23 -4.18
N GLU A 86 2.35 17.21 -4.58
CA GLU A 86 1.83 18.24 -3.68
C GLU A 86 0.87 17.64 -2.65
N VAL A 87 0.02 16.71 -3.08
CA VAL A 87 -0.90 15.98 -2.20
C VAL A 87 -0.12 15.06 -1.27
N LEU A 88 0.90 14.33 -1.78
CA LEU A 88 1.79 13.53 -0.93
C LEU A 88 2.43 14.37 0.17
N ASN A 89 2.98 15.52 -0.15
CA ASN A 89 3.55 16.44 0.84
C ASN A 89 2.51 16.90 1.86
N ARG A 90 1.29 17.21 1.42
CA ARG A 90 0.18 17.67 2.29
C ARG A 90 -0.24 16.62 3.31
N ILE A 91 -0.16 15.35 2.96
CA ILE A 91 -0.45 14.24 3.88
C ILE A 91 0.79 13.74 4.63
N ASN A 92 1.85 14.57 4.70
CA ASN A 92 3.12 14.29 5.39
C ASN A 92 3.87 13.06 4.84
N ARG A 93 3.73 12.79 3.54
CA ARG A 93 4.55 11.80 2.83
C ARG A 93 5.58 12.51 1.96
N PHE A 94 6.79 12.64 2.50
CA PHE A 94 7.91 13.35 1.86
C PHE A 94 8.65 12.42 0.88
N VAL A 95 7.92 11.94 -0.12
CA VAL A 95 8.41 11.07 -1.19
C VAL A 95 7.79 11.54 -2.51
N ASN A 96 8.52 11.40 -3.61
CA ASN A 96 7.98 11.69 -4.94
C ASN A 96 7.45 10.40 -5.56
N PHE A 97 6.39 10.52 -6.35
CA PHE A 97 5.83 9.36 -7.07
C PHE A 97 6.85 8.70 -8.01
N SER A 98 7.76 9.49 -8.61
CA SER A 98 8.83 8.96 -9.47
C SER A 98 9.69 7.91 -8.76
N ASP A 99 10.02 8.14 -7.48
CA ASP A 99 10.88 7.25 -6.68
C ASP A 99 10.14 5.95 -6.35
N ILE A 100 8.84 6.07 -5.99
CA ILE A 100 7.97 4.91 -5.78
C ILE A 100 7.87 4.09 -7.08
N LYS A 101 7.58 4.75 -8.21
CA LYS A 101 7.42 4.11 -9.51
C LYS A 101 8.66 3.34 -9.94
N GLU A 102 9.85 3.93 -9.80
CA GLU A 102 11.12 3.27 -10.13
C GLU A 102 11.24 1.93 -9.39
N LYS A 103 11.02 1.93 -8.07
CA LYS A 103 11.15 0.72 -7.25
C LYS A 103 10.04 -0.30 -7.50
N VAL A 104 8.82 0.15 -7.75
CA VAL A 104 7.72 -0.73 -8.14
C VAL A 104 8.02 -1.43 -9.47
N VAL A 105 8.52 -0.71 -10.47
CA VAL A 105 8.92 -1.30 -11.77
C VAL A 105 10.08 -2.30 -11.58
N GLU A 106 11.11 -1.97 -10.80
CA GLU A 106 12.20 -2.91 -10.47
C GLU A 106 11.68 -4.21 -9.83
N LEU A 107 10.68 -4.12 -8.95
CA LEU A 107 10.03 -5.29 -8.34
C LEU A 107 9.21 -6.09 -9.35
N LEU A 108 8.46 -5.42 -10.27
CA LEU A 108 7.70 -6.10 -11.31
C LEU A 108 8.59 -6.89 -12.27
N GLU A 109 9.79 -6.38 -12.58
CA GLU A 109 10.77 -7.08 -13.40
C GLU A 109 11.25 -8.40 -12.80
N ILE A 110 11.17 -8.57 -11.48
CA ILE A 110 11.51 -9.82 -10.78
C ILE A 110 10.52 -10.95 -11.12
N LYS A 111 9.24 -10.64 -11.38
CA LYS A 111 8.16 -11.56 -11.81
C LYS A 111 7.83 -12.71 -10.85
N ASN A 112 8.30 -12.66 -9.62
CA ASN A 112 8.05 -13.70 -8.60
C ASN A 112 7.28 -13.19 -7.38
N ILE A 113 7.06 -11.86 -7.29
CA ILE A 113 6.36 -11.18 -6.19
C ILE A 113 5.12 -10.50 -6.76
N LYS A 114 3.97 -10.78 -6.16
CA LYS A 114 2.73 -10.06 -6.51
C LYS A 114 2.74 -8.68 -5.87
N GLN A 115 2.35 -7.67 -6.64
CA GLN A 115 2.24 -6.31 -6.16
C GLN A 115 0.82 -5.80 -6.22
N HIS A 116 0.34 -5.28 -5.08
CA HIS A 116 -0.88 -4.49 -4.97
C HIS A 116 -0.49 -3.04 -4.74
N LEU A 117 -0.97 -2.15 -5.60
CA LEU A 117 -0.74 -0.72 -5.46
C LEU A 117 -2.01 -0.03 -4.98
N ASP A 118 -1.89 0.71 -3.87
CA ASP A 118 -3.04 1.33 -3.23
C ASP A 118 -3.14 2.81 -3.58
N LEU A 119 -4.34 3.23 -4.00
CA LEU A 119 -4.74 4.63 -4.15
C LEU A 119 -5.81 4.97 -3.12
N ILE A 120 -5.82 6.23 -2.66
CA ILE A 120 -6.83 6.73 -1.71
C ILE A 120 -7.56 7.91 -2.33
N ALA A 121 -8.87 7.78 -2.53
CA ALA A 121 -9.72 8.88 -2.93
C ALA A 121 -10.12 9.74 -1.74
N GLY A 122 -10.24 11.05 -1.93
CA GLY A 122 -10.65 12.02 -0.93
C GLY A 122 -9.52 12.58 -0.08
N LEU A 123 -8.28 12.53 -0.57
CA LEU A 123 -7.15 13.20 0.05
C LEU A 123 -7.29 14.73 -0.07
N PRO A 124 -6.80 15.53 0.91
CA PRO A 124 -6.88 16.98 0.86
C PRO A 124 -6.05 17.54 -0.29
N GLY A 125 -6.64 18.41 -1.10
CA GLY A 125 -5.99 19.02 -2.28
C GLY A 125 -6.02 18.15 -3.52
N GLU A 126 -6.74 17.03 -3.51
CA GLU A 126 -6.91 16.16 -4.68
C GLU A 126 -8.36 16.20 -5.18
N ASP A 127 -8.56 16.81 -6.34
CA ASP A 127 -9.83 16.79 -7.05
C ASP A 127 -10.00 15.51 -7.91
N ILE A 128 -11.17 15.37 -8.52
CA ILE A 128 -11.50 14.20 -9.35
C ILE A 128 -10.59 14.08 -10.58
N VAL A 129 -10.07 15.20 -11.11
CA VAL A 129 -9.18 15.18 -12.29
C VAL A 129 -7.79 14.67 -11.91
N SER A 130 -7.25 15.19 -10.81
CA SER A 130 -5.98 14.74 -10.21
C SER A 130 -6.06 13.25 -9.83
N PHE A 131 -7.15 12.83 -9.18
CA PHE A 131 -7.35 11.43 -8.82
C PHE A 131 -7.38 10.50 -10.04
N LYS A 132 -8.12 10.88 -11.12
CA LYS A 132 -8.15 10.11 -12.37
C LYS A 132 -6.76 10.02 -13.01
N LYS A 133 -5.99 11.10 -12.95
CA LYS A 133 -4.58 11.07 -13.39
C LYS A 133 -3.78 10.07 -12.56
N SER A 134 -3.88 10.11 -11.23
CA SER A 134 -3.22 9.17 -10.33
C SER A 134 -3.57 7.72 -10.64
N PHE A 135 -4.85 7.44 -10.92
CA PHE A 135 -5.29 6.11 -11.33
C PHE A 135 -4.65 5.67 -12.65
N ASN A 136 -4.63 6.54 -13.66
CA ASN A 136 -4.05 6.22 -14.97
C ASN A 136 -2.52 6.04 -14.88
N ASP A 137 -1.84 6.84 -14.08
CA ASP A 137 -0.40 6.72 -13.83
C ASP A 137 -0.06 5.36 -13.22
N VAL A 138 -0.81 4.92 -12.21
CA VAL A 138 -0.64 3.62 -11.55
C VAL A 138 -1.04 2.48 -12.49
N TYR A 139 -2.16 2.63 -13.22
CA TYR A 139 -2.61 1.64 -14.18
C TYR A 139 -1.57 1.38 -15.28
N SER A 140 -0.87 2.43 -15.72
CA SER A 140 0.19 2.33 -16.74
C SER A 140 1.42 1.54 -16.31
N ILE A 141 1.57 1.25 -15.02
CA ILE A 141 2.64 0.40 -14.46
C ILE A 141 2.31 -1.08 -14.64
N GLU A 142 1.05 -1.42 -14.88
CA GLU A 142 0.54 -2.80 -15.03
C GLU A 142 0.83 -3.69 -13.79
N PRO A 143 0.48 -3.25 -12.55
CA PRO A 143 0.60 -4.10 -11.37
C PRO A 143 -0.42 -5.25 -11.42
N GLU A 144 -0.20 -6.29 -10.62
CA GLU A 144 -1.15 -7.40 -10.53
C GLU A 144 -2.51 -6.97 -9.96
N GLU A 145 -2.53 -5.99 -9.06
CA GLU A 145 -3.76 -5.43 -8.50
C GLU A 145 -3.59 -3.93 -8.18
N ILE A 146 -4.61 -3.16 -8.47
CA ILE A 146 -4.78 -1.80 -7.93
C ILE A 146 -5.89 -1.87 -6.90
N GLN A 147 -5.66 -1.33 -5.71
CA GLN A 147 -6.67 -1.23 -4.67
C GLN A 147 -7.07 0.23 -4.49
N LEU A 148 -8.38 0.50 -4.61
CA LEU A 148 -8.92 1.82 -4.33
C LEU A 148 -9.48 1.85 -2.92
N GLY A 149 -8.86 2.67 -2.06
CA GLY A 149 -9.36 3.05 -0.76
C GLY A 149 -10.08 4.40 -0.78
N PHE A 150 -10.88 4.66 0.25
CA PHE A 150 -11.45 5.96 0.53
C PHE A 150 -10.90 6.45 1.86
N LEU A 151 -10.51 7.73 1.94
CA LEU A 151 -9.90 8.29 3.14
C LEU A 151 -10.77 8.02 4.37
N LYS A 152 -10.13 7.62 5.47
CA LYS A 152 -10.78 7.40 6.77
C LYS A 152 -10.13 8.29 7.81
N LEU A 153 -10.93 9.17 8.40
CA LEU A 153 -10.45 10.10 9.42
C LEU A 153 -10.47 9.44 10.81
N LEU A 154 -9.44 8.62 11.05
CA LEU A 154 -9.34 7.85 12.28
C LEU A 154 -9.14 8.76 13.49
N ARG A 155 -9.67 8.37 14.65
CA ARG A 155 -9.48 9.11 15.90
C ARG A 155 -8.01 9.21 16.25
N GLY A 156 -7.56 10.40 16.63
CA GLY A 156 -6.16 10.68 17.00
C GLY A 156 -5.21 10.83 15.81
N SER A 157 -5.71 10.90 14.57
CA SER A 157 -4.88 11.27 13.42
C SER A 157 -4.86 12.79 13.23
N SER A 158 -3.72 13.36 12.84
CA SER A 158 -3.58 14.78 12.50
C SER A 158 -4.57 15.20 11.41
N MET A 159 -4.77 14.35 10.40
CA MET A 159 -5.73 14.57 9.32
C MET A 159 -7.16 14.83 9.83
N ARG A 160 -7.56 14.18 10.95
CA ARG A 160 -8.86 14.44 11.57
C ARG A 160 -8.89 15.75 12.32
N GLU A 161 -7.79 16.17 12.92
CA GLU A 161 -7.66 17.47 13.60
C GLU A 161 -7.71 18.62 12.60
N GLU A 162 -7.16 18.42 11.40
CA GLU A 162 -7.12 19.37 10.28
C GLU A 162 -8.39 19.31 9.40
N ALA A 163 -9.39 18.47 9.74
CA ALA A 163 -10.56 18.21 8.88
C ALA A 163 -11.35 19.48 8.53
N GLU A 164 -11.46 20.45 9.44
CA GLU A 164 -12.18 21.69 9.21
C GLU A 164 -11.46 22.58 8.18
N GLU A 165 -10.12 22.64 8.23
CA GLU A 165 -9.28 23.40 7.29
C GLU A 165 -9.47 22.92 5.84
N TYR A 166 -9.54 21.59 5.65
CA TYR A 166 -9.74 20.98 4.34
C TYR A 166 -11.22 20.77 3.97
N GLY A 167 -12.16 21.33 4.76
CA GLY A 167 -13.60 21.17 4.54
C GLY A 167 -14.08 19.72 4.52
N MET A 168 -13.38 18.83 5.23
CA MET A 168 -13.67 17.42 5.23
C MET A 168 -14.96 17.09 5.95
N ARG A 169 -15.88 16.48 5.24
CA ARG A 169 -17.10 15.85 5.80
C ARG A 169 -16.89 14.34 5.78
N TYR A 170 -17.13 13.70 6.90
CA TYR A 170 -16.92 12.26 7.05
C TYR A 170 -17.98 11.63 7.94
N SER A 171 -18.16 10.31 7.84
CA SER A 171 -19.07 9.56 8.68
C SER A 171 -18.71 9.71 10.16
N PRO A 172 -19.65 10.04 11.06
CA PRO A 172 -19.40 10.08 12.50
C PRO A 172 -19.17 8.69 13.11
N TYR A 173 -19.49 7.64 12.37
CA TYR A 173 -19.38 6.24 12.79
C TYR A 173 -18.21 5.54 12.09
N PRO A 174 -17.60 4.53 12.71
CA PRO A 174 -16.59 3.71 12.04
C PRO A 174 -17.09 3.18 10.69
N PRO A 175 -16.26 3.16 9.67
CA PRO A 175 -14.83 3.44 9.67
C PRO A 175 -14.44 4.92 9.50
N TYR A 176 -15.31 5.88 9.73
CA TYR A 176 -15.08 7.33 9.61
C TYR A 176 -14.70 7.75 8.19
N GLU A 177 -15.31 7.13 7.21
CA GLU A 177 -15.02 7.32 5.79
C GLU A 177 -15.41 8.74 5.34
N ILE A 178 -14.57 9.30 4.47
CA ILE A 178 -14.78 10.62 3.85
C ILE A 178 -16.07 10.65 3.02
N ILE A 179 -16.78 11.76 3.09
CA ILE A 179 -18.00 12.02 2.32
C ILE A 179 -17.74 13.12 1.29
N ALA A 180 -16.98 14.15 1.63
CA ALA A 180 -16.56 15.23 0.75
C ALA A 180 -15.39 16.00 1.35
N THR A 181 -14.65 16.74 0.51
CA THR A 181 -13.66 17.74 0.92
C THR A 181 -13.93 19.06 0.20
N ASN A 182 -13.07 20.07 0.38
CA ASN A 182 -13.11 21.28 -0.45
C ASN A 182 -12.82 21.01 -1.93
N ASP A 183 -12.10 19.91 -2.23
CA ASP A 183 -11.56 19.62 -3.56
C ASP A 183 -12.39 18.58 -4.33
N ILE A 184 -13.06 17.67 -3.62
CA ILE A 184 -13.88 16.61 -4.22
C ILE A 184 -15.25 16.51 -3.54
N SER A 185 -16.30 16.48 -4.35
CA SER A 185 -17.68 16.43 -3.88
C SER A 185 -18.14 15.01 -3.51
N TYR A 186 -19.27 14.92 -2.79
CA TYR A 186 -19.92 13.65 -2.50
C TYR A 186 -20.27 12.84 -3.74
N ASP A 187 -20.83 13.49 -4.76
CA ASP A 187 -21.28 12.81 -5.99
C ASP A 187 -20.09 12.25 -6.79
N GLU A 188 -18.95 12.94 -6.78
CA GLU A 188 -17.72 12.47 -7.40
C GLU A 188 -17.15 11.26 -6.66
N LEU A 189 -17.06 11.30 -5.32
CA LEU A 189 -16.63 10.15 -4.52
C LEU A 189 -17.57 8.96 -4.68
N LEU A 190 -18.89 9.21 -4.73
CA LEU A 190 -19.88 8.16 -4.96
C LEU A 190 -19.73 7.54 -6.36
N THR A 191 -19.39 8.35 -7.37
CA THR A 191 -19.13 7.89 -8.73
C THR A 191 -17.89 7.00 -8.78
N LEU A 192 -16.79 7.39 -8.12
CA LEU A 192 -15.59 6.55 -8.00
C LEU A 192 -15.91 5.22 -7.31
N LYS A 193 -16.70 5.27 -6.24
CA LYS A 193 -17.09 4.07 -5.48
C LYS A 193 -17.92 3.10 -6.33
N LYS A 194 -18.88 3.61 -7.08
CA LYS A 194 -19.68 2.80 -8.01
C LYS A 194 -18.84 2.22 -9.13
N SER A 195 -18.01 3.02 -9.79
CA SER A 195 -17.13 2.57 -10.86
C SER A 195 -16.19 1.46 -10.39
N TRP A 196 -15.67 1.55 -9.18
CA TRP A 196 -14.80 0.53 -8.61
C TRP A 196 -15.51 -0.79 -8.30
N ILE A 197 -16.75 -0.71 -7.78
CA ILE A 197 -17.55 -1.91 -7.45
C ILE A 197 -17.99 -2.66 -8.71
N TYR A 198 -18.37 -1.93 -9.76
CA TYR A 198 -18.93 -2.51 -10.99
C TYR A 198 -17.91 -2.73 -12.10
N GLY A 199 -16.69 -2.23 -11.96
CA GLY A 199 -15.59 -2.39 -12.93
C GLY A 199 -14.64 -3.55 -12.66
N ARG A 200 -14.92 -4.33 -11.60
CA ARG A 200 -14.16 -5.54 -11.23
C ARG A 200 -14.69 -6.78 -11.92
#